data_cc1e686c04b6cc1378056d9a0d85975f
#
_entry.id   cc1e686c04b6cc1378056d9a0d85975f
#
_cell.length_a   1.000
_cell.length_b   1.000
_cell.length_c   1.000
_cell.angle_alpha   90.00
_cell.angle_beta   90.00
_cell.angle_gamma   90.00
#
_symmetry.space_group_name_H-M   'P 1'
#
loop_
_entity.id
_entity.type
_entity.pdbx_description
1 polymer ?
#
loop_
_entity_poly.entity_id
_entity_poly.type
_entity_poly.pdbx_seq_one_letter_code
_entity_poly.pdbx_strand_id
1 'polypeptide(L)'
;LTVWRWHFYAGLLVAPFLTLLAVTGLGMLLFANITGKEGERIHVTPQAVVQPLSAQAEAARQFVNPETASVVQYIAPRADDMVAVFRVNNDDKATMVAVDPYTAKVVNTMPRGQGWYHTMDEIHGDMMMGATGDYLLETAASLTIIMIVTGIYLWWVKQRSLKAVLLPKAGKGRSWWRNLHGAVGSWVSLILLLFCLSGIAWAGIWGGKAVQAWSQFPAGKWGVE
;
A
#
# COMPACT_ATOMS: atom_id res chain seq x y z
N LEU A 1 -10.81 23.48 26.45
CA LEU A 1 -11.22 24.07 25.15
C LEU A 1 -10.13 23.91 24.07
N THR A 2 -8.86 24.14 24.38
CA THR A 2 -7.75 24.13 23.41
C THR A 2 -7.54 22.75 22.76
N VAL A 3 -7.42 21.68 23.55
CA VAL A 3 -7.22 20.31 23.02
C VAL A 3 -8.40 19.86 22.14
N TRP A 4 -9.61 20.25 22.49
CA TRP A 4 -10.79 19.96 21.65
C TRP A 4 -10.71 20.66 20.29
N ARG A 5 -10.26 21.91 20.26
CA ARG A 5 -10.06 22.64 19.00
C ARG A 5 -9.02 21.97 18.12
N TRP A 6 -7.90 21.57 18.69
CA TRP A 6 -6.84 20.85 17.97
C TRP A 6 -7.36 19.55 17.36
N HIS A 7 -8.07 18.75 18.16
CA HIS A 7 -8.67 17.52 17.68
C HIS A 7 -9.67 17.77 16.54
N PHE A 8 -10.53 18.77 16.69
CA PHE A 8 -11.56 19.09 15.71
C PHE A 8 -10.96 19.59 14.39
N TYR A 9 -10.06 20.56 14.42
CA TYR A 9 -9.48 21.12 13.22
C TYR A 9 -8.52 20.13 12.52
N ALA A 10 -7.70 19.41 13.27
CA ALA A 10 -6.89 18.33 12.72
C ALA A 10 -7.78 17.27 12.05
N GLY A 11 -8.86 16.83 12.73
CA GLY A 11 -9.79 15.86 12.18
C GLY A 11 -10.47 16.34 10.89
N LEU A 12 -10.90 17.61 10.85
CA LEU A 12 -11.51 18.18 9.65
C LEU A 12 -10.54 18.23 8.48
N LEU A 13 -9.28 18.58 8.74
CA LEU A 13 -8.25 18.67 7.70
C LEU A 13 -7.83 17.27 7.20
N VAL A 14 -7.64 16.30 8.10
CA VAL A 14 -7.11 14.98 7.72
C VAL A 14 -8.18 14.03 7.17
N ALA A 15 -9.47 14.26 7.45
CA ALA A 15 -10.56 13.37 7.05
C ALA A 15 -10.57 13.06 5.53
N PRO A 16 -10.43 14.04 4.60
CA PRO A 16 -10.40 13.73 3.18
C PRO A 16 -9.20 12.86 2.79
N PHE A 17 -8.02 13.10 3.38
CA PHE A 17 -6.82 12.31 3.12
C PHE A 17 -6.96 10.88 3.64
N LEU A 18 -7.45 10.70 4.87
CA LEU A 18 -7.69 9.37 5.43
C LEU A 18 -8.74 8.60 4.62
N THR A 19 -9.77 9.27 4.13
CA THR A 19 -10.78 8.65 3.26
C THR A 19 -10.15 8.21 1.94
N LEU A 20 -9.35 9.07 1.31
CA LEU A 20 -8.62 8.75 0.09
C LEU A 20 -7.70 7.54 0.29
N LEU A 21 -6.87 7.57 1.34
CA LEU A 21 -5.95 6.47 1.67
C LEU A 21 -6.68 5.17 1.97
N ALA A 22 -7.82 5.21 2.67
CA ALA A 22 -8.62 4.02 2.94
C ALA A 22 -9.22 3.42 1.65
N VAL A 23 -9.77 4.26 0.78
CA VAL A 23 -10.37 3.81 -0.50
C VAL A 23 -9.30 3.25 -1.43
N THR A 24 -8.18 3.95 -1.59
CA THR A 24 -7.09 3.49 -2.46
C THR A 24 -6.39 2.25 -1.91
N GLY A 25 -6.18 2.15 -0.60
CA GLY A 25 -5.65 0.94 0.04
C GLY A 25 -6.56 -0.28 -0.14
N LEU A 26 -7.89 -0.10 -0.02
CA LEU A 26 -8.85 -1.15 -0.35
C LEU A 26 -8.83 -1.49 -1.84
N GLY A 27 -8.68 -0.50 -2.72
CA GLY A 27 -8.51 -0.69 -4.15
C GLY A 27 -7.27 -1.51 -4.49
N MET A 28 -6.12 -1.18 -3.88
CA MET A 28 -4.89 -1.97 -4.03
C MET A 28 -5.10 -3.42 -3.60
N LEU A 29 -5.74 -3.66 -2.44
CA LEU A 29 -6.04 -5.00 -1.96
C LEU A 29 -6.96 -5.76 -2.93
N LEU A 30 -7.99 -5.11 -3.45
CA LEU A 30 -8.93 -5.69 -4.42
C LEU A 30 -8.20 -6.08 -5.71
N PHE A 31 -7.47 -5.16 -6.32
CA PHE A 31 -6.78 -5.41 -7.60
C PHE A 31 -5.62 -6.39 -7.46
N ALA A 32 -4.88 -6.38 -6.33
CA ALA A 32 -3.89 -7.42 -6.05
C ALA A 32 -4.49 -8.83 -5.97
N ASN A 33 -5.77 -8.95 -5.60
CA ASN A 33 -6.47 -10.23 -5.58
C ASN A 33 -7.10 -10.64 -6.92
N ILE A 34 -7.48 -9.68 -7.76
CA ILE A 34 -8.14 -9.95 -9.05
C ILE A 34 -7.10 -10.14 -10.16
N THR A 35 -6.19 -9.19 -10.32
CA THR A 35 -5.22 -9.17 -11.44
C THR A 35 -3.79 -9.49 -11.01
N GLY A 36 -3.48 -9.42 -9.73
CA GLY A 36 -2.13 -9.36 -9.21
C GLY A 36 -1.57 -7.94 -9.25
N LYS A 37 -0.41 -7.76 -8.66
CA LYS A 37 0.32 -6.47 -8.70
C LYS A 37 0.99 -6.25 -10.04
N GLU A 38 1.53 -7.33 -10.60
CA GLU A 38 2.36 -7.36 -11.81
C GLU A 38 1.74 -8.27 -12.89
N GLY A 39 0.42 -8.49 -12.83
CA GLY A 39 -0.28 -9.36 -13.80
C GLY A 39 -0.10 -10.86 -13.56
N GLU A 40 0.32 -11.27 -12.35
CA GLU A 40 0.61 -12.66 -12.01
C GLU A 40 -0.65 -13.53 -11.80
N ARG A 41 -1.84 -12.97 -11.90
CA ARG A 41 -3.11 -13.69 -11.71
C ARG A 41 -3.74 -14.15 -13.04
N ILE A 42 -2.92 -14.69 -13.92
CA ILE A 42 -3.38 -15.28 -15.17
C ILE A 42 -3.34 -16.79 -15.02
N HIS A 43 -4.46 -17.46 -15.35
CA HIS A 43 -4.56 -18.90 -15.24
C HIS A 43 -4.05 -19.59 -16.51
N VAL A 44 -3.36 -20.72 -16.28
CA VAL A 44 -2.87 -21.62 -17.31
C VAL A 44 -3.32 -23.04 -17.01
N THR A 45 -3.26 -23.94 -17.98
CA THR A 45 -3.60 -25.35 -17.76
C THR A 45 -2.38 -26.10 -17.21
N PRO A 46 -2.44 -26.63 -15.97
CA PRO A 46 -1.37 -27.42 -15.39
C PRO A 46 -1.03 -28.63 -16.25
N GLN A 47 0.27 -28.95 -16.36
CA GLN A 47 0.78 -30.13 -17.06
C GLN A 47 1.73 -30.91 -16.15
N ALA A 48 2.08 -32.15 -16.55
CA ALA A 48 2.88 -33.04 -15.72
C ALA A 48 4.34 -32.54 -15.50
N VAL A 49 4.84 -31.71 -16.39
CA VAL A 49 6.25 -31.24 -16.35
C VAL A 49 6.31 -29.73 -16.47
N VAL A 50 6.97 -29.12 -15.50
CA VAL A 50 7.31 -27.67 -15.52
C VAL A 50 8.61 -27.51 -16.32
N GLN A 51 8.63 -26.55 -17.24
CA GLN A 51 9.84 -26.22 -18.00
C GLN A 51 10.92 -25.62 -17.09
N PRO A 52 12.19 -25.86 -17.39
CA PRO A 52 13.29 -25.23 -16.62
C PRO A 52 13.14 -23.72 -16.54
N LEU A 53 13.46 -23.13 -15.37
CA LEU A 53 13.36 -21.68 -15.15
C LEU A 53 14.19 -20.88 -16.19
N SER A 54 15.33 -21.42 -16.59
CA SER A 54 16.17 -20.84 -17.65
C SER A 54 15.45 -20.74 -19.00
N ALA A 55 14.66 -21.77 -19.37
CA ALA A 55 13.88 -21.74 -20.60
C ALA A 55 12.74 -20.72 -20.55
N GLN A 56 12.07 -20.62 -19.40
CA GLN A 56 11.02 -19.62 -19.18
C GLN A 56 11.58 -18.19 -19.21
N ALA A 57 12.73 -17.96 -18.55
CA ALA A 57 13.40 -16.66 -18.52
C ALA A 57 13.90 -16.26 -19.91
N GLU A 58 14.45 -17.21 -20.65
CA GLU A 58 14.92 -16.98 -22.00
C GLU A 58 13.77 -16.64 -22.96
N ALA A 59 12.63 -17.31 -22.85
CA ALA A 59 11.42 -16.98 -23.61
C ALA A 59 10.94 -15.55 -23.32
N ALA A 60 10.96 -15.13 -22.04
CA ALA A 60 10.60 -13.77 -21.66
C ALA A 60 11.60 -12.74 -22.23
N ARG A 61 12.90 -13.02 -22.17
CA ARG A 61 13.96 -12.16 -22.69
C ARG A 61 13.83 -11.98 -24.20
N GLN A 62 13.70 -13.09 -24.93
CA GLN A 62 13.58 -13.09 -26.40
C GLN A 62 12.34 -12.36 -26.87
N PHE A 63 11.24 -12.44 -26.12
CA PHE A 63 10.01 -11.74 -26.46
C PHE A 63 10.18 -10.22 -26.45
N VAL A 64 10.92 -9.67 -25.49
CA VAL A 64 11.12 -8.22 -25.37
C VAL A 64 12.20 -7.73 -26.35
N ASN A 65 13.39 -8.28 -26.28
CA ASN A 65 14.48 -8.04 -27.22
C ASN A 65 15.61 -9.07 -27.02
N PRO A 66 15.92 -9.91 -28.03
CA PRO A 66 16.92 -10.96 -27.88
C PRO A 66 18.34 -10.45 -27.70
N GLU A 67 18.65 -9.21 -28.08
CA GLU A 67 20.02 -8.68 -28.06
C GLU A 67 20.33 -7.86 -26.80
N THR A 68 19.40 -7.02 -26.38
CA THR A 68 19.65 -6.00 -25.34
C THR A 68 18.86 -6.24 -24.04
N ALA A 69 17.79 -7.07 -24.09
CA ALA A 69 16.95 -7.29 -22.92
C ALA A 69 17.64 -8.16 -21.86
N SER A 70 17.42 -7.83 -20.60
CA SER A 70 17.90 -8.56 -19.43
C SER A 70 16.76 -8.91 -18.48
N VAL A 71 16.72 -10.14 -17.99
CA VAL A 71 15.78 -10.57 -16.94
C VAL A 71 16.36 -10.18 -15.58
N VAL A 72 15.64 -9.35 -14.85
CA VAL A 72 16.11 -8.78 -13.56
C VAL A 72 15.32 -9.27 -12.35
N GLN A 73 14.14 -9.85 -12.56
CA GLN A 73 13.31 -10.35 -11.47
C GLN A 73 12.46 -11.54 -11.95
N TYR A 74 12.24 -12.48 -11.05
CA TYR A 74 11.32 -13.60 -11.21
C TYR A 74 10.27 -13.56 -10.08
N ILE A 75 9.00 -13.65 -10.45
CA ILE A 75 7.87 -13.82 -9.56
C ILE A 75 7.29 -15.21 -9.81
N ALA A 76 7.42 -16.07 -8.82
CA ALA A 76 6.96 -17.45 -8.92
C ALA A 76 5.42 -17.52 -9.02
N PRO A 77 4.89 -18.52 -9.72
CA PRO A 77 3.46 -18.83 -9.71
C PRO A 77 2.94 -18.97 -8.27
N ARG A 78 1.78 -18.41 -7.98
CA ARG A 78 1.14 -18.53 -6.65
C ARG A 78 0.38 -19.85 -6.47
N ALA A 79 0.07 -20.53 -7.57
CA ALA A 79 -0.56 -21.84 -7.63
C ALA A 79 -0.14 -22.53 -8.93
N ASP A 80 -0.34 -23.84 -9.01
CA ASP A 80 0.06 -24.65 -10.16
C ASP A 80 -0.63 -24.23 -11.46
N ASP A 81 -1.83 -23.65 -11.37
CA ASP A 81 -2.60 -23.15 -12.51
C ASP A 81 -2.33 -21.66 -12.83
N MET A 82 -1.22 -21.09 -12.37
CA MET A 82 -0.88 -19.68 -12.59
C MET A 82 0.42 -19.50 -13.35
N VAL A 83 0.54 -18.35 -14.02
CA VAL A 83 1.75 -17.96 -14.76
C VAL A 83 2.91 -17.63 -13.83
N ALA A 84 4.12 -17.80 -14.35
CA ALA A 84 5.33 -17.15 -13.86
C ALA A 84 5.44 -15.77 -14.47
N VAL A 85 5.92 -14.77 -13.72
CA VAL A 85 6.12 -13.42 -14.26
C VAL A 85 7.59 -13.04 -14.15
N PHE A 86 8.12 -12.51 -15.25
CA PHE A 86 9.51 -12.05 -15.36
C PHE A 86 9.51 -10.55 -15.60
N ARG A 87 10.29 -9.80 -14.81
CA ARG A 87 10.61 -8.42 -15.15
C ARG A 87 11.80 -8.43 -16.08
N VAL A 88 11.57 -7.90 -17.27
CA VAL A 88 12.58 -7.79 -18.32
C VAL A 88 12.84 -6.31 -18.57
N ASN A 89 14.08 -5.90 -18.38
CA ASN A 89 14.52 -4.55 -18.69
C ASN A 89 15.12 -4.55 -20.10
N ASN A 90 14.77 -3.51 -20.86
CA ASN A 90 15.36 -3.21 -22.16
C ASN A 90 15.53 -1.69 -22.23
N ASP A 91 16.77 -1.23 -22.21
CA ASP A 91 17.13 0.16 -22.01
C ASP A 91 16.44 0.71 -20.75
N ASP A 92 15.79 1.87 -20.86
CA ASP A 92 15.07 2.52 -19.75
C ASP A 92 13.65 1.97 -19.50
N LYS A 93 13.24 0.91 -20.21
CA LYS A 93 11.89 0.32 -20.12
C LYS A 93 11.92 -1.01 -19.41
N ALA A 94 11.05 -1.15 -18.42
CA ALA A 94 10.79 -2.40 -17.72
C ALA A 94 9.43 -2.97 -18.16
N THR A 95 9.44 -4.22 -18.61
CA THR A 95 8.24 -4.96 -19.05
C THR A 95 8.05 -6.16 -18.14
N MET A 96 6.82 -6.36 -17.66
CA MET A 96 6.41 -7.56 -16.95
C MET A 96 5.91 -8.56 -18.00
N VAL A 97 6.54 -9.73 -18.06
CA VAL A 97 6.26 -10.78 -19.05
C VAL A 97 5.71 -12.00 -18.31
N ALA A 98 4.45 -12.32 -18.54
CA ALA A 98 3.80 -13.50 -17.99
C ALA A 98 4.07 -14.70 -18.91
N VAL A 99 4.65 -15.75 -18.34
CA VAL A 99 5.04 -16.97 -19.06
C VAL A 99 4.31 -18.16 -18.47
N ASP A 100 3.75 -19.00 -19.32
CA ASP A 100 3.21 -20.30 -18.94
C ASP A 100 4.37 -21.22 -18.50
N PRO A 101 4.42 -21.66 -17.23
CA PRO A 101 5.54 -22.45 -16.73
C PRO A 101 5.66 -23.84 -17.34
N TYR A 102 4.60 -24.34 -17.96
CA TYR A 102 4.59 -25.69 -18.56
C TYR A 102 5.04 -25.71 -20.01
N THR A 103 4.78 -24.62 -20.73
CA THR A 103 5.10 -24.53 -22.17
C THR A 103 6.21 -23.55 -22.49
N ALA A 104 6.66 -22.77 -21.50
CA ALA A 104 7.58 -21.63 -21.65
C ALA A 104 7.12 -20.62 -22.71
N LYS A 105 5.78 -20.50 -22.94
CA LYS A 105 5.22 -19.50 -23.86
C LYS A 105 4.82 -18.25 -23.14
N VAL A 106 5.10 -17.10 -23.73
CA VAL A 106 4.60 -15.81 -23.25
C VAL A 106 3.08 -15.75 -23.49
N VAL A 107 2.31 -15.52 -22.42
CA VAL A 107 0.84 -15.43 -22.47
C VAL A 107 0.34 -14.01 -22.35
N ASN A 108 1.08 -13.13 -21.68
CA ASN A 108 0.74 -11.72 -21.56
C ASN A 108 1.96 -10.86 -21.27
N THR A 109 1.86 -9.59 -21.60
CA THR A 109 2.88 -8.60 -21.27
C THR A 109 2.23 -7.30 -20.84
N MET A 110 2.85 -6.58 -19.91
CA MET A 110 2.44 -5.24 -19.53
C MET A 110 3.67 -4.40 -19.15
N PRO A 111 3.71 -3.12 -19.47
CA PRO A 111 4.75 -2.23 -18.96
C PRO A 111 4.70 -2.22 -17.43
N ARG A 112 5.88 -2.20 -16.77
CA ARG A 112 5.95 -2.09 -15.32
C ARG A 112 5.30 -0.77 -14.85
N GLY A 113 4.63 -0.81 -13.71
CA GLY A 113 3.95 0.37 -13.16
C GLY A 113 2.63 0.72 -13.83
N GLN A 114 2.08 -0.17 -14.65
CA GLN A 114 0.75 0.01 -15.23
C GLN A 114 -0.29 -0.91 -14.60
N GLY A 115 -1.56 -0.58 -14.83
CA GLY A 115 -2.69 -1.34 -14.32
C GLY A 115 -3.33 -0.69 -13.08
N TRP A 116 -4.51 -1.18 -12.72
CA TRP A 116 -5.32 -0.59 -11.66
C TRP A 116 -4.65 -0.64 -10.28
N TYR A 117 -3.86 -1.68 -10.00
CA TYR A 117 -3.10 -1.74 -8.76
C TYR A 117 -2.14 -0.56 -8.64
N HIS A 118 -1.33 -0.32 -9.66
CA HIS A 118 -0.36 0.78 -9.67
C HIS A 118 -1.04 2.16 -9.66
N THR A 119 -2.17 2.31 -10.35
CA THR A 119 -2.95 3.55 -10.26
C THR A 119 -3.41 3.83 -8.82
N MET A 120 -3.89 2.80 -8.11
CA MET A 120 -4.26 2.95 -6.70
C MET A 120 -3.04 3.22 -5.81
N ASP A 121 -1.90 2.59 -6.10
CA ASP A 121 -0.64 2.75 -5.40
C ASP A 121 -0.10 4.18 -5.54
N GLU A 122 -0.09 4.74 -6.76
CA GLU A 122 0.31 6.13 -7.00
C GLU A 122 -0.61 7.13 -6.30
N ILE A 123 -1.94 6.93 -6.36
CA ILE A 123 -2.86 7.81 -5.63
C ILE A 123 -2.63 7.69 -4.11
N HIS A 124 -2.37 6.48 -3.62
CA HIS A 124 -2.13 6.19 -2.20
C HIS A 124 -0.81 6.77 -1.72
N GLY A 125 0.24 6.72 -2.54
CA GLY A 125 1.60 7.13 -2.18
C GLY A 125 1.86 8.62 -2.32
N ASP A 126 1.34 9.25 -3.38
CA ASP A 126 1.66 10.65 -3.69
C ASP A 126 0.51 11.41 -4.39
N MET A 127 -0.70 10.86 -4.41
CA MET A 127 -1.89 11.45 -5.06
C MET A 127 -1.67 11.76 -6.55
N MET A 128 -0.79 11.05 -7.24
CA MET A 128 -0.34 11.33 -8.62
C MET A 128 0.27 12.74 -8.79
N MET A 129 0.77 13.35 -7.70
CA MET A 129 1.35 14.69 -7.66
C MET A 129 2.86 14.66 -7.37
N GLY A 130 3.46 13.47 -7.31
CA GLY A 130 4.88 13.28 -7.01
C GLY A 130 5.26 13.89 -5.65
N ALA A 131 6.40 14.57 -5.57
CA ALA A 131 6.91 15.12 -4.30
C ALA A 131 5.92 16.04 -3.56
N THR A 132 5.06 16.77 -4.28
CA THR A 132 4.05 17.62 -3.63
C THR A 132 3.00 16.80 -2.92
N GLY A 133 2.53 15.73 -3.55
CA GLY A 133 1.57 14.80 -2.95
C GLY A 133 2.15 14.06 -1.76
N ASP A 134 3.41 13.60 -1.85
CA ASP A 134 4.14 12.98 -0.74
C ASP A 134 4.17 13.92 0.49
N TYR A 135 4.54 15.20 0.32
CA TYR A 135 4.53 16.18 1.42
C TYR A 135 3.15 16.44 2.01
N LEU A 136 2.10 16.46 1.19
CA LEU A 136 0.73 16.62 1.67
C LEU A 136 0.28 15.41 2.50
N LEU A 137 0.55 14.20 2.04
CA LEU A 137 0.23 12.97 2.75
C LEU A 137 1.04 12.83 4.05
N GLU A 138 2.32 13.19 4.02
CA GLU A 138 3.19 13.20 5.20
C GLU A 138 2.68 14.20 6.25
N THR A 139 2.25 15.38 5.83
CA THR A 139 1.61 16.38 6.70
C THR A 139 0.31 15.85 7.28
N ALA A 140 -0.54 15.24 6.46
CA ALA A 140 -1.79 14.64 6.90
C ALA A 140 -1.57 13.50 7.90
N ALA A 141 -0.57 12.63 7.67
CA ALA A 141 -0.20 11.56 8.60
C ALA A 141 0.30 12.12 9.95
N SER A 142 1.12 13.16 9.91
CA SER A 142 1.62 13.85 11.12
C SER A 142 0.47 14.47 11.93
N LEU A 143 -0.46 15.15 11.27
CA LEU A 143 -1.66 15.71 11.91
C LEU A 143 -2.61 14.61 12.41
N THR A 144 -2.65 13.46 11.75
CA THR A 144 -3.41 12.29 12.21
C THR A 144 -2.88 11.79 13.53
N ILE A 145 -1.57 11.75 13.74
CA ILE A 145 -0.97 11.38 15.04
C ILE A 145 -1.41 12.35 16.13
N ILE A 146 -1.36 13.66 15.85
CA ILE A 146 -1.86 14.69 16.80
C ILE A 146 -3.35 14.49 17.08
N MET A 147 -4.15 14.19 16.06
CA MET A 147 -5.57 13.90 16.20
C MET A 147 -5.81 12.65 17.08
N ILE A 148 -5.05 11.59 16.90
CA ILE A 148 -5.13 10.37 17.71
C ILE A 148 -4.81 10.68 19.17
N VAL A 149 -3.69 11.32 19.45
CA VAL A 149 -3.26 11.65 20.82
C VAL A 149 -4.28 12.54 21.53
N THR A 150 -4.73 13.59 20.86
CA THR A 150 -5.75 14.50 21.43
C THR A 150 -7.10 13.82 21.58
N GLY A 151 -7.50 12.95 20.67
CA GLY A 151 -8.73 12.18 20.73
C GLY A 151 -8.76 11.19 21.90
N ILE A 152 -7.70 10.42 22.07
CA ILE A 152 -7.52 9.50 23.20
C ILE A 152 -7.58 10.30 24.52
N TYR A 153 -6.84 11.41 24.62
CA TYR A 153 -6.86 12.27 25.79
C TYR A 153 -8.28 12.76 26.13
N LEU A 154 -8.99 13.33 25.15
CA LEU A 154 -10.33 13.87 25.33
C LEU A 154 -11.36 12.80 25.74
N TRP A 155 -11.17 11.59 25.24
CA TRP A 155 -12.06 10.48 25.56
C TRP A 155 -11.70 9.82 26.88
N TRP A 156 -10.42 9.53 27.14
CA TRP A 156 -9.91 8.90 28.36
C TRP A 156 -10.29 9.66 29.62
N VAL A 157 -10.05 10.97 29.67
CA VAL A 157 -10.32 11.83 30.84
C VAL A 157 -11.79 11.78 31.28
N LYS A 158 -12.70 11.44 30.38
CA LYS A 158 -14.13 11.35 30.68
C LYS A 158 -14.58 9.97 31.14
N GLN A 159 -13.73 8.97 31.02
CA GLN A 159 -14.08 7.59 31.36
C GLN A 159 -13.47 7.21 32.72
N ARG A 160 -14.16 6.33 33.46
CA ARG A 160 -13.69 5.86 34.77
C ARG A 160 -13.04 4.47 34.71
N SER A 161 -13.03 3.81 33.56
CA SER A 161 -12.47 2.48 33.38
C SER A 161 -12.13 2.19 31.94
N LEU A 162 -11.19 1.27 31.67
CA LEU A 162 -10.87 0.77 30.33
C LEU A 162 -12.11 0.24 29.59
N LYS A 163 -12.97 -0.51 30.29
CA LYS A 163 -14.22 -1.01 29.71
C LYS A 163 -15.10 0.11 29.17
N ALA A 164 -15.17 1.23 29.88
CA ALA A 164 -15.94 2.40 29.47
C ALA A 164 -15.28 3.17 28.30
N VAL A 165 -13.98 3.04 28.11
CA VAL A 165 -13.25 3.58 26.94
C VAL A 165 -13.53 2.78 25.69
N LEU A 166 -13.56 1.46 25.80
CA LEU A 166 -13.61 0.54 24.65
C LEU A 166 -15.02 0.18 24.20
N LEU A 167 -16.03 0.30 25.09
CA LEU A 167 -17.40 -0.06 24.77
C LEU A 167 -18.28 1.19 24.67
N PRO A 168 -19.07 1.33 23.58
CA PRO A 168 -19.99 2.44 23.45
C PRO A 168 -21.12 2.30 24.47
N LYS A 169 -21.43 3.39 25.17
CA LYS A 169 -22.58 3.44 26.05
C LYS A 169 -23.86 3.59 25.23
N ALA A 170 -24.90 2.86 25.57
CA ALA A 170 -26.21 3.02 24.99
C ALA A 170 -26.69 4.46 25.17
N GLY A 171 -27.41 4.98 24.20
CA GLY A 171 -27.92 6.35 24.22
C GLY A 171 -28.74 6.65 22.97
N LYS A 172 -29.21 7.90 22.85
CA LYS A 172 -29.95 8.39 21.68
C LYS A 172 -29.37 9.72 21.21
N GLY A 173 -29.57 10.03 19.95
CA GLY A 173 -29.18 11.30 19.36
C GLY A 173 -27.68 11.61 19.46
N ARG A 174 -27.33 12.87 19.69
CA ARG A 174 -25.94 13.36 19.72
C ARG A 174 -25.05 12.65 20.75
N SER A 175 -25.61 12.21 21.88
CA SER A 175 -24.85 11.49 22.90
C SER A 175 -24.39 10.12 22.40
N TRP A 176 -25.25 9.41 21.68
CA TRP A 176 -24.92 8.13 21.05
C TRP A 176 -23.76 8.26 20.06
N TRP A 177 -23.85 9.19 19.12
CA TRP A 177 -22.80 9.39 18.11
C TRP A 177 -21.43 9.75 18.72
N ARG A 178 -21.44 10.58 19.76
CA ARG A 178 -20.22 10.92 20.49
C ARG A 178 -19.61 9.70 21.19
N ASN A 179 -20.43 8.87 21.85
CA ASN A 179 -19.97 7.67 22.53
C ASN A 179 -19.46 6.62 21.55
N LEU A 180 -20.16 6.45 20.42
CA LEU A 180 -19.74 5.56 19.35
C LEU A 180 -18.40 6.02 18.74
N HIS A 181 -18.29 7.32 18.42
CA HIS A 181 -17.03 7.89 17.91
C HIS A 181 -15.87 7.67 18.89
N GLY A 182 -16.06 7.90 20.17
CA GLY A 182 -15.01 7.70 21.18
C GLY A 182 -14.61 6.24 21.35
N ALA A 183 -15.55 5.31 21.39
CA ALA A 183 -15.27 3.89 21.54
C ALA A 183 -14.61 3.31 20.27
N VAL A 184 -15.22 3.55 19.09
CA VAL A 184 -14.64 3.09 17.81
C VAL A 184 -13.30 3.75 17.56
N GLY A 185 -13.19 5.07 17.82
CA GLY A 185 -11.93 5.80 17.69
C GLY A 185 -10.81 5.23 18.58
N SER A 186 -11.13 4.74 19.79
CA SER A 186 -10.15 4.09 20.66
C SER A 186 -9.61 2.78 20.08
N TRP A 187 -10.45 1.98 19.44
CA TRP A 187 -10.04 0.76 18.75
C TRP A 187 -9.22 1.05 17.49
N VAL A 188 -9.73 1.94 16.66
CA VAL A 188 -9.11 2.27 15.38
C VAL A 188 -7.79 3.02 15.57
N SER A 189 -7.67 3.84 16.63
CA SER A 189 -6.50 4.68 16.84
C SER A 189 -5.19 3.90 16.97
N LEU A 190 -5.19 2.70 17.56
CA LEU A 190 -3.99 1.87 17.66
C LEU A 190 -3.53 1.41 16.28
N ILE A 191 -4.46 0.89 15.48
CA ILE A 191 -4.17 0.40 14.12
C ILE A 191 -3.76 1.56 13.22
N LEU A 192 -4.49 2.68 13.30
CA LEU A 192 -4.20 3.87 12.51
C LEU A 192 -2.84 4.49 12.88
N LEU A 193 -2.47 4.48 14.17
CA LEU A 193 -1.16 4.93 14.63
C LEU A 193 -0.04 4.07 14.03
N LEU A 194 -0.20 2.75 14.01
CA LEU A 194 0.77 1.83 13.38
C LEU A 194 0.89 2.12 11.88
N PHE A 195 -0.22 2.36 11.18
CA PHE A 195 -0.19 2.72 9.76
C PHE A 195 0.48 4.08 9.51
N CYS A 196 0.18 5.10 10.34
CA CYS A 196 0.85 6.39 10.22
C CYS A 196 2.35 6.29 10.46
N LEU A 197 2.79 5.58 11.51
CA LEU A 197 4.21 5.42 11.82
C LEU A 197 4.95 4.63 10.75
N SER A 198 4.36 3.55 10.24
CA SER A 198 4.95 2.78 9.14
C SER A 198 4.96 3.58 7.83
N GLY A 199 3.89 4.30 7.50
CA GLY A 199 3.79 5.11 6.30
C GLY A 199 4.78 6.28 6.30
N ILE A 200 4.91 7.00 7.41
CA ILE A 200 5.87 8.12 7.56
C ILE A 200 7.32 7.65 7.34
N ALA A 201 7.65 6.40 7.67
CA ALA A 201 8.98 5.85 7.43
C ALA A 201 9.36 5.78 5.93
N TRP A 202 8.38 5.77 5.04
CA TRP A 202 8.56 5.80 3.57
C TRP A 202 8.51 7.21 2.98
N ALA A 203 8.07 8.20 3.76
CA ALA A 203 7.88 9.56 3.30
C ALA A 203 9.20 10.31 3.10
N GLY A 204 9.17 11.38 2.30
CA GLY A 204 10.38 12.08 1.87
C GLY A 204 11.11 12.83 2.99
N ILE A 205 10.38 13.45 3.93
CA ILE A 205 10.99 14.23 5.02
C ILE A 205 11.31 13.34 6.22
N TRP A 206 10.31 12.73 6.85
CA TRP A 206 10.52 11.90 8.04
C TRP A 206 11.27 10.62 7.71
N GLY A 207 10.87 9.91 6.65
CA GLY A 207 11.52 8.69 6.21
C GLY A 207 12.95 8.97 5.75
N GLY A 208 13.12 9.83 4.75
CA GLY A 208 14.42 10.13 4.17
C GLY A 208 15.40 10.83 5.11
N LYS A 209 14.93 11.77 5.95
CA LYS A 209 15.80 12.57 6.81
C LYS A 209 15.93 12.06 8.23
N ALA A 210 14.90 11.44 8.80
CA ALA A 210 14.91 11.00 10.18
C ALA A 210 15.10 9.49 10.33
N VAL A 211 14.40 8.66 9.54
CA VAL A 211 14.46 7.19 9.68
C VAL A 211 15.67 6.63 8.93
N GLN A 212 15.82 6.94 7.65
CA GLN A 212 16.89 6.39 6.79
C GLN A 212 18.29 6.92 7.14
N ALA A 213 18.38 8.08 7.81
CA ALA A 213 19.64 8.58 8.34
C ALA A 213 20.26 7.67 9.43
N TRP A 214 19.43 6.86 10.11
CA TRP A 214 19.82 6.00 11.23
C TRP A 214 19.65 4.51 10.94
N SER A 215 18.88 4.16 9.91
CA SER A 215 18.60 2.78 9.58
C SER A 215 18.44 2.62 8.07
N GLN A 216 18.65 1.40 7.57
CA GLN A 216 18.34 1.04 6.19
C GLN A 216 16.87 0.66 5.98
N PHE A 217 16.00 0.95 6.95
CA PHE A 217 14.58 0.72 6.84
C PHE A 217 13.83 2.01 6.48
N PRO A 218 12.89 1.95 5.54
CA PRO A 218 12.63 0.82 4.67
C PRO A 218 13.79 0.60 3.72
N ALA A 219 14.16 -0.66 3.46
CA ALA A 219 15.18 -0.99 2.47
C ALA A 219 14.89 -0.25 1.17
N GLY A 220 15.89 0.42 0.62
CA GLY A 220 15.75 1.38 -0.46
C GLY A 220 14.75 0.97 -1.54
N LYS A 221 14.08 1.93 -2.13
CA LYS A 221 13.04 1.72 -3.15
C LYS A 221 13.59 0.74 -4.19
N TRP A 222 13.09 -0.48 -4.20
CA TRP A 222 13.50 -1.51 -5.14
C TRP A 222 13.26 -1.00 -6.56
N GLY A 223 14.33 -0.68 -7.27
CA GLY A 223 14.27 -0.33 -8.68
C GLY A 223 14.50 1.13 -9.05
N VAL A 224 15.24 1.86 -8.25
CA VAL A 224 15.88 3.12 -8.65
C VAL A 224 17.38 2.81 -8.83
N GLU A 225 17.72 2.15 -9.90
CA GLU A 225 18.99 2.13 -10.59
C GLU A 225 18.72 1.88 -12.08
#